data_95ae93c826b0850cf417e13fd9df84c0
#
_entry.id   95ae93c826b0850cf417e13fd9df84c0
#
_cell.length_a   1.000
_cell.length_b   1.000
_cell.length_c   1.000
_cell.angle_alpha   90.00
_cell.angle_beta   90.00
_cell.angle_gamma   90.00
#
_symmetry.space_group_name_H-M   'P 1'
#
loop_
_entity.id
_entity.type
_entity.pdbx_description
1 polymer ?
#
loop_
_entity_poly.entity_id
_entity_poly.type
_entity_poly.pdbx_seq_one_letter_code
_entity_poly.pdbx_strand_id
1 'polypeptide(L)'
;MTGEEWLAKVFEPALGQERMRALNVFAEFSGALRALEACGLLKSEQASDGQRRLDAAHWEAQRRPLPEIASPGSVAHPPPNLLRHVFAPLAPLVDFNGVTLVLASVELWTRSVRLRIAGLNNATSDRLDEEHRQALEGWATKVRDAHDRGTVHDDPPREAGARLLDVGLTLADDVGTDYQWTGASSGGTGSEWRLEQAFEPGMPAAAGELPLRVSGANGSLVHELQLELP
;
A
#
# COMPACT_ATOMS: atom_id res chain seq x y z
N MET A 1 -6.93 -18.83 21.21
CA MET A 1 -7.84 -19.08 20.06
C MET A 1 -7.07 -19.85 19.02
N THR A 2 -7.52 -21.03 18.64
CA THR A 2 -6.90 -21.83 17.57
C THR A 2 -7.18 -21.20 16.21
N GLY A 3 -6.44 -21.60 15.16
CA GLY A 3 -6.73 -21.15 13.80
C GLY A 3 -8.15 -21.50 13.34
N GLU A 4 -8.63 -22.68 13.69
CA GLU A 4 -10.01 -23.12 13.39
C GLU A 4 -11.07 -22.29 14.14
N GLU A 5 -10.80 -21.96 15.42
CA GLU A 5 -11.68 -21.05 16.17
C GLU A 5 -11.70 -19.64 15.57
N TRP A 6 -10.56 -19.16 15.07
CA TRP A 6 -10.49 -17.88 14.38
C TRP A 6 -11.29 -17.89 13.09
N LEU A 7 -11.13 -18.92 12.27
CA LEU A 7 -11.95 -19.10 11.05
C LEU A 7 -13.45 -19.05 11.39
N ALA A 8 -13.89 -19.80 12.39
CA ALA A 8 -15.31 -19.91 12.74
C ALA A 8 -15.87 -18.64 13.38
N LYS A 9 -15.13 -17.97 14.26
CA LYS A 9 -15.63 -16.85 15.10
C LYS A 9 -15.40 -15.47 14.51
N VAL A 10 -14.35 -15.32 13.69
CA VAL A 10 -13.93 -14.01 13.16
C VAL A 10 -14.10 -13.95 11.64
N PHE A 11 -13.56 -14.94 10.95
CA PHE A 11 -13.52 -14.94 9.49
C PHE A 11 -14.89 -15.19 8.85
N GLU A 12 -15.57 -16.28 9.24
CA GLU A 12 -16.87 -16.67 8.66
C GLU A 12 -17.93 -15.56 8.80
N PRO A 13 -18.13 -14.96 10.00
CA PRO A 13 -19.08 -13.88 10.13
C PRO A 13 -18.73 -12.62 9.34
N ALA A 14 -17.43 -12.42 9.02
CA ALA A 14 -16.99 -11.26 8.26
C ALA A 14 -17.29 -11.36 6.77
N LEU A 15 -17.26 -12.57 6.19
CA LEU A 15 -17.43 -12.79 4.75
C LEU A 15 -18.76 -12.23 4.20
N GLY A 16 -19.82 -12.27 5.00
CA GLY A 16 -21.14 -11.76 4.60
C GLY A 16 -21.36 -10.26 4.79
N GLN A 17 -20.41 -9.54 5.36
CA GLN A 17 -20.59 -8.15 5.70
C GLN A 17 -20.28 -7.19 4.55
N GLU A 18 -21.00 -6.09 4.49
CA GLU A 18 -20.82 -5.05 3.46
C GLU A 18 -19.41 -4.42 3.50
N ARG A 19 -18.76 -4.41 4.66
CA ARG A 19 -17.38 -3.94 4.83
C ARG A 19 -16.36 -4.71 3.97
N MET A 20 -16.69 -5.91 3.47
CA MET A 20 -15.83 -6.66 2.55
C MET A 20 -15.61 -5.97 1.21
N ARG A 21 -16.32 -4.88 0.91
CA ARG A 21 -16.03 -4.03 -0.24
C ARG A 21 -14.72 -3.25 -0.09
N ALA A 22 -14.35 -2.91 1.13
CA ALA A 22 -13.18 -2.10 1.38
C ALA A 22 -11.89 -2.93 1.17
N LEU A 23 -10.99 -2.44 0.33
CA LEU A 23 -9.71 -3.10 0.03
C LEU A 23 -8.84 -3.31 1.28
N ASN A 24 -8.87 -2.38 2.24
CA ASN A 24 -8.14 -2.51 3.49
C ASN A 24 -8.64 -3.70 4.33
N VAL A 25 -9.94 -3.93 4.40
CA VAL A 25 -10.51 -5.09 5.11
C VAL A 25 -10.15 -6.39 4.41
N PHE A 26 -10.22 -6.43 3.09
CA PHE A 26 -9.77 -7.57 2.30
C PHE A 26 -8.28 -7.89 2.55
N ALA A 27 -7.41 -6.86 2.51
CA ALA A 27 -5.98 -7.02 2.76
C ALA A 27 -5.68 -7.50 4.19
N GLU A 28 -6.43 -6.99 5.18
CA GLU A 28 -6.31 -7.42 6.59
C GLU A 28 -6.59 -8.91 6.75
N PHE A 29 -7.72 -9.40 6.21
CA PHE A 29 -8.06 -10.83 6.30
C PHE A 29 -7.13 -11.72 5.48
N SER A 30 -6.69 -11.28 4.30
CA SER A 30 -5.71 -12.00 3.49
C SER A 30 -4.35 -12.11 4.23
N GLY A 31 -3.92 -11.03 4.87
CA GLY A 31 -2.72 -11.02 5.72
C GLY A 31 -2.84 -11.96 6.92
N ALA A 32 -3.99 -11.94 7.60
CA ALA A 32 -4.24 -12.83 8.74
C ALA A 32 -4.20 -14.31 8.36
N LEU A 33 -4.82 -14.70 7.23
CA LEU A 33 -4.77 -16.09 6.75
C LEU A 33 -3.33 -16.56 6.51
N ARG A 34 -2.51 -15.74 5.85
CA ARG A 34 -1.09 -16.06 5.59
C ARG A 34 -0.29 -16.15 6.89
N ALA A 35 -0.52 -15.23 7.83
CA ALA A 35 0.16 -15.23 9.12
C ALA A 35 -0.18 -16.49 9.93
N LEU A 36 -1.45 -16.90 9.97
CA LEU A 36 -1.89 -18.10 10.67
C LEU A 36 -1.32 -19.38 10.04
N GLU A 37 -1.21 -19.43 8.71
CA GLU A 37 -0.53 -20.52 8.00
C GLU A 37 0.97 -20.55 8.34
N ALA A 38 1.67 -19.42 8.24
CA ALA A 38 3.09 -19.31 8.54
C ALA A 38 3.42 -19.70 10.00
N CYS A 39 2.51 -19.41 10.94
CA CYS A 39 2.62 -19.82 12.33
C CYS A 39 2.23 -21.30 12.58
N GLY A 40 1.80 -22.04 11.56
CA GLY A 40 1.33 -23.41 11.70
C GLY A 40 0.01 -23.55 12.46
N LEU A 41 -0.74 -22.47 12.65
CA LEU A 41 -2.06 -22.44 13.28
C LEU A 41 -3.18 -22.80 12.30
N LEU A 42 -2.92 -22.70 10.99
CA LEU A 42 -3.74 -23.24 9.92
C LEU A 42 -2.88 -24.14 9.02
N LYS A 43 -3.50 -25.19 8.48
CA LYS A 43 -2.88 -25.97 7.41
C LYS A 43 -2.96 -25.20 6.09
N SER A 44 -2.01 -25.41 5.18
CA SER A 44 -1.98 -24.74 3.85
C SER A 44 -3.29 -24.92 3.08
N GLU A 45 -3.95 -26.07 3.20
CA GLU A 45 -5.23 -26.32 2.57
C GLU A 45 -6.34 -25.41 3.14
N GLN A 46 -6.37 -25.25 4.47
CA GLN A 46 -7.33 -24.37 5.16
C GLN A 46 -7.10 -22.89 4.83
N ALA A 47 -5.84 -22.45 4.78
CA ALA A 47 -5.48 -21.08 4.39
C ALA A 47 -5.85 -20.78 2.93
N SER A 48 -5.56 -21.72 2.02
CA SER A 48 -5.91 -21.61 0.60
C SER A 48 -7.44 -21.63 0.36
N ASP A 49 -8.19 -22.44 1.11
CA ASP A 49 -9.64 -22.42 1.06
C ASP A 49 -10.21 -21.11 1.60
N GLY A 50 -9.69 -20.63 2.73
CA GLY A 50 -10.03 -19.34 3.31
C GLY A 50 -9.80 -18.20 2.32
N GLN A 51 -8.66 -18.19 1.61
CA GLN A 51 -8.34 -17.16 0.61
C GLN A 51 -9.35 -17.20 -0.55
N ARG A 52 -9.66 -18.35 -1.11
CA ARG A 52 -10.66 -18.47 -2.20
C ARG A 52 -12.04 -17.94 -1.77
N ARG A 53 -12.44 -18.21 -0.53
CA ARG A 53 -13.72 -17.73 0.01
C ARG A 53 -13.72 -16.22 0.26
N LEU A 54 -12.60 -15.69 0.71
CA LEU A 54 -12.38 -14.25 0.86
C LEU A 54 -12.47 -13.54 -0.49
N ASP A 55 -11.79 -14.07 -1.50
CA ASP A 55 -11.83 -13.54 -2.87
C ASP A 55 -13.27 -13.54 -3.42
N ALA A 56 -13.98 -14.64 -3.26
CA ALA A 56 -15.38 -14.76 -3.70
C ALA A 56 -16.30 -13.76 -2.99
N ALA A 57 -16.15 -13.59 -1.66
CA ALA A 57 -16.94 -12.66 -0.87
C ALA A 57 -16.66 -11.20 -1.25
N HIS A 58 -15.40 -10.86 -1.48
CA HIS A 58 -15.01 -9.53 -1.93
C HIS A 58 -15.60 -9.20 -3.31
N TRP A 59 -15.49 -10.13 -4.28
CA TRP A 59 -16.10 -9.98 -5.61
C TRP A 59 -17.62 -9.86 -5.56
N GLU A 60 -18.28 -10.68 -4.74
CA GLU A 60 -19.72 -10.61 -4.56
C GLU A 60 -20.14 -9.27 -3.93
N ALA A 61 -19.43 -8.83 -2.89
CA ALA A 61 -19.68 -7.54 -2.25
C ALA A 61 -19.53 -6.37 -3.24
N GLN A 62 -18.54 -6.43 -4.14
CA GLN A 62 -18.34 -5.41 -5.17
C GLN A 62 -19.46 -5.39 -6.24
N ARG A 63 -20.06 -6.53 -6.53
CA ARG A 63 -21.16 -6.64 -7.51
C ARG A 63 -22.53 -6.22 -6.97
N ARG A 64 -22.70 -6.24 -5.64
CA ARG A 64 -23.97 -5.77 -5.05
C ARG A 64 -24.15 -4.29 -5.40
N PRO A 65 -25.33 -3.88 -5.90
CA PRO A 65 -25.64 -2.45 -6.01
C PRO A 65 -25.43 -1.80 -4.63
N LEU A 66 -24.88 -0.59 -4.62
CA LEU A 66 -24.83 0.20 -3.39
C LEU A 66 -26.25 0.36 -2.90
N PRO A 67 -26.52 0.23 -1.59
CA PRO A 67 -27.86 0.55 -1.07
C PRO A 67 -28.21 1.94 -1.57
N GLU A 68 -29.40 2.09 -2.15
CA GLU A 68 -29.93 3.40 -2.49
C GLU A 68 -29.98 4.21 -1.20
N ILE A 69 -28.94 5.00 -0.96
CA ILE A 69 -28.96 5.99 0.10
C ILE A 69 -30.04 6.97 -0.36
N ALA A 70 -31.22 6.89 0.27
CA ALA A 70 -32.29 7.84 0.07
C ALA A 70 -31.68 9.25 0.16
N SER A 71 -31.60 9.92 -0.98
CA SER A 71 -30.88 11.17 -1.16
C SER A 71 -31.43 12.24 -0.23
N PRO A 72 -30.74 12.63 0.83
CA PRO A 72 -31.04 13.93 1.46
C PRO A 72 -30.39 14.97 0.56
N GLY A 73 -31.17 15.58 -0.33
CA GLY A 73 -30.77 16.69 -1.16
C GLY A 73 -29.50 16.42 -1.97
N SER A 74 -29.60 16.38 -3.29
CA SER A 74 -28.54 16.19 -4.28
C SER A 74 -27.16 16.71 -3.81
N VAL A 75 -26.40 15.88 -3.14
CA VAL A 75 -24.96 16.09 -3.00
C VAL A 75 -24.40 15.80 -4.41
N ALA A 76 -24.01 16.85 -5.10
CA ALA A 76 -23.34 16.71 -6.39
C ALA A 76 -22.16 15.75 -6.19
N HIS A 77 -22.25 14.55 -6.75
CA HIS A 77 -21.12 13.64 -6.75
C HIS A 77 -19.92 14.36 -7.38
N PRO A 78 -18.78 14.38 -6.73
CA PRO A 78 -17.61 14.97 -7.35
C PRO A 78 -17.37 14.27 -8.72
N PRO A 79 -16.99 15.02 -9.75
CA PRO A 79 -16.77 14.45 -11.06
C PRO A 79 -15.77 13.27 -10.95
N PRO A 80 -15.95 12.22 -11.78
CA PRO A 80 -15.09 11.05 -11.73
C PRO A 80 -13.61 11.44 -11.92
N ASN A 81 -12.74 10.78 -11.17
CA ASN A 81 -11.29 10.97 -11.32
C ASN A 81 -10.83 10.12 -12.51
N LEU A 82 -10.66 10.72 -13.66
CA LEU A 82 -10.30 10.04 -14.92
C LEU A 82 -8.80 10.17 -15.17
N LEU A 83 -8.16 9.08 -15.58
CA LEU A 83 -6.77 9.09 -16.03
C LEU A 83 -6.65 9.88 -17.32
N ARG A 84 -5.81 10.90 -17.32
CA ARG A 84 -5.55 11.79 -18.47
C ARG A 84 -4.28 11.38 -19.21
N HIS A 85 -3.23 11.08 -18.44
CA HIS A 85 -1.93 10.77 -19.01
C HIS A 85 -1.12 9.89 -18.08
N VAL A 86 -0.26 9.03 -18.65
CA VAL A 86 0.75 8.23 -17.93
C VAL A 86 2.05 8.36 -18.69
N PHE A 87 3.12 8.65 -17.96
CA PHE A 87 4.46 8.58 -18.52
C PHE A 87 5.41 7.91 -17.53
N ALA A 88 6.45 7.26 -18.06
CA ALA A 88 7.41 6.48 -17.32
C ALA A 88 8.82 7.05 -17.52
N PRO A 89 9.24 8.03 -16.71
CA PRO A 89 10.52 8.69 -16.88
C PRO A 89 11.70 7.76 -16.58
N LEU A 90 11.49 6.72 -15.78
CA LEU A 90 12.53 5.79 -15.30
C LEU A 90 13.77 6.53 -14.76
N ALA A 91 13.54 7.66 -14.13
CA ALA A 91 14.59 8.56 -13.66
C ALA A 91 15.02 8.20 -12.24
N PRO A 92 16.33 8.14 -11.96
CA PRO A 92 16.82 8.01 -10.59
C PRO A 92 16.37 9.21 -9.75
N LEU A 93 15.83 8.95 -8.55
CA LEU A 93 15.40 9.97 -7.61
C LEU A 93 16.46 10.23 -6.52
N VAL A 94 16.81 9.18 -5.79
CA VAL A 94 17.67 9.29 -4.61
C VAL A 94 18.18 7.91 -4.22
N ASP A 95 19.33 7.85 -3.56
CA ASP A 95 19.74 6.69 -2.77
C ASP A 95 19.16 6.82 -1.36
N PHE A 96 18.30 5.89 -1.00
CA PHE A 96 17.63 5.85 0.29
C PHE A 96 18.11 4.63 1.09
N ASN A 97 18.93 4.88 2.10
CA ASN A 97 19.53 3.83 2.94
C ASN A 97 20.28 2.75 2.13
N GLY A 98 20.95 3.15 1.05
CA GLY A 98 21.71 2.26 0.17
C GLY A 98 20.87 1.52 -0.88
N VAL A 99 19.59 1.88 -1.03
CA VAL A 99 18.71 1.41 -2.11
C VAL A 99 18.42 2.58 -3.05
N THR A 100 18.79 2.46 -4.30
CA THR A 100 18.49 3.48 -5.31
C THR A 100 17.01 3.46 -5.66
N LEU A 101 16.34 4.57 -5.45
CA LEU A 101 14.94 4.77 -5.83
C LEU A 101 14.85 5.41 -7.21
N VAL A 102 13.95 4.89 -8.03
CA VAL A 102 13.65 5.43 -9.37
C VAL A 102 12.17 5.81 -9.47
N LEU A 103 11.89 6.91 -10.14
CA LEU A 103 10.54 7.28 -10.53
C LEU A 103 10.10 6.39 -11.70
N ALA A 104 9.30 5.40 -11.40
CA ALA A 104 8.88 4.40 -12.39
C ALA A 104 7.78 4.95 -13.29
N SER A 105 6.78 5.63 -12.72
CA SER A 105 5.74 6.30 -13.50
C SER A 105 5.14 7.49 -12.78
N VAL A 106 4.58 8.41 -13.58
CA VAL A 106 3.71 9.51 -13.16
C VAL A 106 2.38 9.34 -13.86
N GLU A 107 1.31 9.35 -13.09
CA GLU A 107 -0.06 9.27 -13.60
C GLU A 107 -0.77 10.60 -13.32
N LEU A 108 -1.19 11.26 -14.37
CA LEU A 108 -1.98 12.49 -14.30
C LEU A 108 -3.47 12.14 -14.42
N TRP A 109 -4.18 12.36 -13.33
CA TRP A 109 -5.62 12.19 -13.26
C TRP A 109 -6.31 13.54 -13.24
N THR A 110 -7.61 13.59 -13.53
CA THR A 110 -8.37 14.85 -13.54
C THR A 110 -8.35 15.59 -12.20
N ARG A 111 -8.19 14.85 -11.08
CA ARG A 111 -8.22 15.41 -9.71
C ARG A 111 -7.00 15.09 -8.88
N SER A 112 -6.07 14.29 -9.38
CA SER A 112 -4.89 13.88 -8.63
C SER A 112 -3.69 13.64 -9.54
N VAL A 113 -2.51 13.68 -8.94
CA VAL A 113 -1.26 13.19 -9.51
C VAL A 113 -0.81 11.99 -8.68
N ARG A 114 -0.42 10.90 -9.33
CA ARG A 114 0.13 9.73 -8.64
C ARG A 114 1.54 9.45 -9.12
N LEU A 115 2.41 9.21 -8.17
CA LEU A 115 3.81 8.86 -8.42
C LEU A 115 4.01 7.40 -8.02
N ARG A 116 4.61 6.62 -8.91
CA ARG A 116 5.07 5.27 -8.61
C ARG A 116 6.58 5.25 -8.59
N ILE A 117 7.14 4.81 -7.49
CA ILE A 117 8.57 4.73 -7.26
C ILE A 117 8.92 3.28 -7.01
N ALA A 118 10.01 2.83 -7.60
CA ALA A 118 10.56 1.50 -7.41
C ALA A 118 11.94 1.60 -6.77
N GLY A 119 12.24 0.72 -5.83
CA GLY A 119 13.60 0.51 -5.36
C GLY A 119 14.32 -0.49 -6.26
N LEU A 120 15.53 -0.14 -6.70
CA LEU A 120 16.34 -1.05 -7.48
C LEU A 120 16.98 -2.10 -6.58
N ASN A 121 16.89 -3.34 -7.02
CA ASN A 121 17.53 -4.47 -6.34
C ASN A 121 19.05 -4.30 -6.29
N ASN A 122 19.59 -4.48 -5.09
CA ASN A 122 21.02 -4.52 -4.84
C ASN A 122 21.32 -5.33 -3.56
N ALA A 123 22.60 -5.51 -3.24
CA ALA A 123 23.01 -6.25 -2.04
C ALA A 123 22.46 -5.66 -0.73
N THR A 124 22.11 -4.37 -0.70
CA THR A 124 21.51 -3.74 0.47
C THR A 124 20.04 -4.13 0.60
N SER A 125 19.26 -4.09 -0.47
CA SER A 125 17.87 -4.53 -0.46
C SER A 125 17.77 -6.01 -0.08
N ASP A 126 18.63 -6.87 -0.65
CA ASP A 126 18.68 -8.30 -0.32
C ASP A 126 18.95 -8.53 1.17
N ARG A 127 19.91 -7.77 1.75
CA ARG A 127 20.22 -7.84 3.18
C ARG A 127 19.04 -7.40 4.04
N LEU A 128 18.35 -6.33 3.66
CA LEU A 128 17.21 -5.82 4.41
C LEU A 128 16.01 -6.78 4.35
N ASP A 129 15.81 -7.45 3.25
CA ASP A 129 14.79 -8.49 3.09
C ASP A 129 15.14 -9.72 3.95
N GLU A 130 16.40 -10.12 3.98
CA GLU A 130 16.87 -11.22 4.83
C GLU A 130 16.72 -10.86 6.33
N GLU A 131 17.07 -9.64 6.74
CA GLU A 131 16.86 -9.15 8.10
C GLU A 131 15.38 -9.18 8.49
N HIS A 132 14.50 -8.77 7.56
CA HIS A 132 13.05 -8.80 7.76
C HIS A 132 12.54 -10.24 7.89
N ARG A 133 13.00 -11.16 7.03
CA ARG A 133 12.64 -12.58 7.10
C ARG A 133 13.02 -13.19 8.47
N GLN A 134 14.22 -12.91 8.95
CA GLN A 134 14.69 -13.38 10.26
C GLN A 134 13.85 -12.76 11.40
N ALA A 135 13.51 -11.48 11.30
CA ALA A 135 12.65 -10.82 12.27
C ALA A 135 11.23 -11.42 12.31
N LEU A 136 10.67 -11.78 11.15
CA LEU A 136 9.38 -12.48 11.04
C LEU A 136 9.43 -13.87 11.69
N GLU A 137 10.47 -14.64 11.44
CA GLU A 137 10.65 -15.97 12.05
C GLU A 137 10.73 -15.86 13.58
N GLY A 138 11.49 -14.88 14.08
CA GLY A 138 11.59 -14.58 15.51
C GLY A 138 10.27 -14.15 16.12
N TRP A 139 9.53 -13.29 15.42
CA TRP A 139 8.19 -12.85 15.82
C TRP A 139 7.20 -14.02 15.84
N ALA A 140 7.16 -14.85 14.79
CA ALA A 140 6.29 -16.02 14.72
C ALA A 140 6.53 -17.00 15.88
N THR A 141 7.78 -17.14 16.32
CA THR A 141 8.12 -17.94 17.50
C THR A 141 7.55 -17.32 18.78
N LYS A 142 7.72 -16.00 18.98
CA LYS A 142 7.15 -15.28 20.13
C LYS A 142 5.62 -15.34 20.16
N VAL A 143 4.96 -15.26 19.01
CA VAL A 143 3.48 -15.39 18.89
C VAL A 143 3.04 -16.76 19.37
N ARG A 144 3.70 -17.84 18.95
CA ARG A 144 3.41 -19.21 19.44
C ARG A 144 3.56 -19.33 20.94
N ASP A 145 4.70 -18.87 21.48
CA ASP A 145 4.97 -18.90 22.91
C ASP A 145 3.97 -18.06 23.73
N ALA A 146 3.55 -16.89 23.19
CA ALA A 146 2.54 -16.06 23.82
C ALA A 146 1.16 -16.72 23.81
N HIS A 147 0.81 -17.36 22.67
CA HIS A 147 -0.44 -18.14 22.54
C HIS A 147 -0.49 -19.25 23.59
N ASP A 148 0.57 -20.03 23.73
CA ASP A 148 0.64 -21.13 24.71
C ASP A 148 0.52 -20.65 26.16
N ARG A 149 0.97 -19.42 26.43
CA ARG A 149 0.86 -18.77 27.75
C ARG A 149 -0.41 -17.94 27.95
N GLY A 150 -1.25 -17.78 26.92
CA GLY A 150 -2.44 -16.94 26.96
C GLY A 150 -2.14 -15.44 27.10
N THR A 151 -0.97 -14.99 26.61
CA THR A 151 -0.55 -13.57 26.66
C THR A 151 -0.73 -12.89 25.30
N VAL A 152 -0.73 -11.53 25.31
CA VAL A 152 -0.74 -10.72 24.08
C VAL A 152 0.69 -10.64 23.53
N HIS A 153 0.83 -10.62 22.22
CA HIS A 153 2.10 -10.45 21.51
C HIS A 153 2.16 -9.10 20.80
N ASP A 154 3.36 -8.67 20.44
CA ASP A 154 3.62 -7.46 19.66
C ASP A 154 3.14 -7.61 18.21
N ASP A 155 2.95 -6.49 17.53
CA ASP A 155 2.67 -6.44 16.09
C ASP A 155 3.81 -7.08 15.28
N PRO A 156 3.50 -7.61 14.08
CA PRO A 156 4.53 -8.14 13.20
C PRO A 156 5.52 -7.05 12.78
N PRO A 157 6.79 -7.40 12.55
CA PRO A 157 7.77 -6.46 12.03
C PRO A 157 7.32 -5.92 10.67
N ARG A 158 7.50 -4.60 10.48
CA ARG A 158 7.17 -3.93 9.22
C ARG A 158 8.00 -4.53 8.08
N GLU A 159 7.38 -4.69 6.92
CA GLU A 159 8.08 -5.12 5.70
C GLU A 159 9.26 -4.19 5.40
N ALA A 160 10.32 -4.73 4.79
CA ALA A 160 11.50 -3.95 4.44
C ALA A 160 11.14 -2.76 3.53
N GLY A 161 10.30 -2.98 2.53
CA GLY A 161 9.79 -1.95 1.63
C GLY A 161 8.89 -0.89 2.31
N ALA A 162 8.31 -1.17 3.47
CA ALA A 162 7.52 -0.18 4.21
C ALA A 162 8.35 1.01 4.72
N ARG A 163 9.68 0.86 4.81
CA ARG A 163 10.61 1.96 5.12
C ARG A 163 10.60 3.06 4.05
N LEU A 164 10.17 2.74 2.83
CA LEU A 164 10.02 3.74 1.76
C LEU A 164 8.99 4.83 2.08
N LEU A 165 8.06 4.58 3.02
CA LEU A 165 7.13 5.61 3.49
C LEU A 165 7.81 6.79 4.19
N ASP A 166 9.05 6.61 4.63
CA ASP A 166 9.84 7.68 5.26
C ASP A 166 10.44 8.65 4.22
N VAL A 167 10.28 8.39 2.92
CA VAL A 167 10.68 9.30 1.85
C VAL A 167 9.62 10.38 1.68
N GLY A 168 9.96 11.61 1.99
CA GLY A 168 9.10 12.76 1.74
C GLY A 168 9.19 13.19 0.27
N LEU A 169 8.04 13.32 -0.38
CA LEU A 169 7.93 13.85 -1.73
C LEU A 169 7.03 15.08 -1.72
N THR A 170 7.41 16.10 -2.48
CA THR A 170 6.57 17.27 -2.74
C THR A 170 6.52 17.55 -4.23
N LEU A 171 5.35 17.97 -4.69
CA LEU A 171 5.14 18.41 -6.08
C LEU A 171 4.97 19.91 -6.13
N ALA A 172 5.44 20.50 -7.22
CA ALA A 172 5.10 21.85 -7.64
C ALA A 172 4.81 21.81 -9.14
N ASP A 173 4.37 22.91 -9.72
CA ASP A 173 4.32 23.14 -11.13
C ASP A 173 4.69 24.60 -11.45
N ASP A 174 4.79 24.89 -12.74
CA ASP A 174 5.15 26.22 -13.25
C ASP A 174 4.02 27.25 -13.11
N VAL A 175 2.82 26.84 -12.74
CA VAL A 175 1.66 27.73 -12.52
C VAL A 175 1.31 27.92 -11.03
N GLY A 176 2.07 27.30 -10.13
CA GLY A 176 1.97 27.53 -8.68
C GLY A 176 0.82 26.77 -7.99
N THR A 177 0.47 25.59 -8.48
CA THR A 177 -0.54 24.73 -7.84
C THR A 177 -0.05 24.26 -6.47
N ASP A 178 -0.91 24.39 -5.46
CA ASP A 178 -0.66 23.86 -4.11
C ASP A 178 -1.07 22.41 -4.01
N TYR A 179 -0.13 21.51 -4.28
CA TYR A 179 -0.36 20.06 -4.21
C TYR A 179 -0.30 19.57 -2.76
N GLN A 180 -1.39 18.98 -2.32
CA GLN A 180 -1.51 18.36 -1.01
C GLN A 180 -1.34 16.84 -1.12
N TRP A 181 -0.49 16.27 -0.29
CA TRP A 181 -0.38 14.82 -0.15
C TRP A 181 -1.67 14.23 0.42
N THR A 182 -2.24 13.23 -0.23
CA THR A 182 -3.50 12.62 0.15
C THR A 182 -3.38 11.16 0.56
N GLY A 183 -2.27 10.53 0.27
CA GLY A 183 -2.03 9.16 0.69
C GLY A 183 -0.80 8.52 0.07
N ALA A 184 -0.35 7.46 0.71
CA ALA A 184 0.73 6.63 0.20
C ALA A 184 0.48 5.16 0.51
N SER A 185 1.02 4.30 -0.34
CA SER A 185 1.17 2.88 -0.06
C SER A 185 2.59 2.44 -0.40
N SER A 186 3.16 1.58 0.42
CA SER A 186 4.46 0.98 0.16
C SER A 186 4.40 -0.50 0.46
N GLY A 187 5.28 -1.25 -0.14
CA GLY A 187 5.40 -2.67 0.08
C GLY A 187 6.44 -3.27 -0.85
N GLY A 188 6.59 -4.55 -0.74
CA GLY A 188 7.47 -5.34 -1.56
C GLY A 188 8.51 -6.07 -0.73
N THR A 189 8.80 -7.28 -1.17
CA THR A 189 9.83 -8.16 -0.64
C THR A 189 10.66 -8.67 -1.79
N GLY A 190 11.92 -8.97 -1.56
CA GLY A 190 12.82 -9.47 -2.59
C GLY A 190 13.12 -8.42 -3.65
N SER A 191 12.67 -8.63 -4.86
CA SER A 191 13.02 -7.81 -6.02
C SER A 191 12.09 -6.63 -6.31
N GLU A 192 11.04 -6.41 -5.51
CA GLU A 192 9.97 -5.46 -5.84
C GLU A 192 9.63 -4.49 -4.71
N TRP A 193 10.55 -3.60 -4.40
CA TRP A 193 10.24 -2.50 -3.49
C TRP A 193 9.45 -1.42 -4.24
N ARG A 194 8.27 -1.08 -3.72
CA ARG A 194 7.34 -0.12 -4.31
C ARG A 194 6.90 0.93 -3.32
N LEU A 195 6.80 2.18 -3.79
CA LEU A 195 6.12 3.27 -3.12
C LEU A 195 5.18 3.93 -4.13
N GLU A 196 3.92 4.08 -3.77
CA GLU A 196 2.95 4.90 -4.51
C GLU A 196 2.53 6.06 -3.63
N GLN A 197 2.55 7.28 -4.17
CA GLN A 197 2.05 8.47 -3.48
C GLN A 197 1.05 9.21 -4.34
N ALA A 198 0.02 9.74 -3.71
CA ALA A 198 -1.04 10.50 -4.36
C ALA A 198 -1.09 11.93 -3.83
N PHE A 199 -1.32 12.87 -4.74
CA PHE A 199 -1.43 14.30 -4.48
C PHE A 199 -2.70 14.86 -5.13
N GLU A 200 -3.33 15.82 -4.48
CA GLU A 200 -4.44 16.63 -5.00
C GLU A 200 -4.10 18.12 -4.88
N PRO A 201 -4.63 18.94 -5.79
CA PRO A 201 -5.50 18.63 -6.93
C PRO A 201 -4.76 17.94 -8.08
N GLY A 202 -5.51 17.57 -9.14
CA GLY A 202 -4.92 17.16 -10.42
C GLY A 202 -4.19 18.33 -11.08
N MET A 203 -3.22 18.00 -11.91
CA MET A 203 -2.42 18.98 -12.62
C MET A 203 -3.28 19.85 -13.56
N PRO A 204 -3.16 21.21 -13.48
CA PRO A 204 -3.83 22.10 -14.39
C PRO A 204 -3.39 21.90 -15.85
N ALA A 205 -4.29 22.13 -16.79
CA ALA A 205 -3.98 22.00 -18.22
C ALA A 205 -2.97 23.07 -18.73
N ALA A 206 -2.80 24.13 -17.97
CA ALA A 206 -1.84 25.21 -18.30
C ALA A 206 -0.42 24.93 -17.83
N ALA A 207 -0.22 23.94 -16.95
CA ALA A 207 1.11 23.58 -16.46
C ALA A 207 1.86 22.77 -17.51
N GLY A 208 3.10 23.16 -17.80
CA GLY A 208 4.01 22.50 -18.74
C GLY A 208 5.11 21.69 -18.04
N GLU A 209 5.38 22.00 -16.79
CA GLU A 209 6.47 21.41 -16.01
C GLU A 209 5.95 20.91 -14.65
N LEU A 210 6.53 19.84 -14.15
CA LEU A 210 6.21 19.27 -12.85
C LEU A 210 7.49 18.97 -12.06
N PRO A 211 8.07 19.99 -11.36
CA PRO A 211 9.17 19.76 -10.44
C PRO A 211 8.78 18.81 -9.31
N LEU A 212 9.55 17.74 -9.13
CA LEU A 212 9.44 16.79 -8.05
C LEU A 212 10.61 16.96 -7.10
N ARG A 213 10.32 17.24 -5.84
CA ARG A 213 11.33 17.36 -4.79
C ARG A 213 11.28 16.16 -3.87
N VAL A 214 12.44 15.59 -3.61
CA VAL A 214 12.63 14.48 -2.67
C VAL A 214 13.29 14.99 -1.42
N SER A 215 12.67 14.75 -0.27
CA SER A 215 13.17 15.14 1.04
C SER A 215 13.60 13.91 1.84
N GLY A 216 14.69 14.01 2.57
CA GLY A 216 15.08 13.03 3.57
C GLY A 216 14.17 13.09 4.81
N ALA A 217 14.32 12.11 5.70
CA ALA A 217 13.53 12.01 6.94
C ALA A 217 13.59 13.25 7.85
N ASN A 218 14.64 14.08 7.72
CA ASN A 218 14.81 15.34 8.44
C ASN A 218 14.22 16.56 7.70
N GLY A 219 13.53 16.36 6.57
CA GLY A 219 12.96 17.41 5.75
C GLY A 219 13.97 18.19 4.88
N SER A 220 15.26 17.81 4.91
CA SER A 220 16.24 18.45 4.01
C SER A 220 15.99 17.99 2.57
N LEU A 221 16.10 18.95 1.62
CA LEU A 221 16.04 18.64 0.20
C LEU A 221 17.25 17.75 -0.17
N VAL A 222 16.98 16.58 -0.72
CA VAL A 222 18.01 15.62 -1.14
C VAL A 222 18.18 15.65 -2.65
N HIS A 223 17.09 15.82 -3.39
CA HIS A 223 17.09 15.81 -4.84
C HIS A 223 15.91 16.60 -5.41
N GLU A 224 16.11 17.21 -6.57
CA GLU A 224 15.04 17.83 -7.37
C GLU A 224 15.10 17.29 -8.80
N LEU A 225 13.98 16.81 -9.28
CA LEU A 225 13.84 16.29 -10.63
C LEU A 225 12.83 17.14 -11.40
N GLN A 226 13.23 17.66 -12.55
CA GLN A 226 12.34 18.37 -13.46
C GLN A 226 11.69 17.35 -14.41
N LEU A 227 10.38 17.33 -14.42
CA LEU A 227 9.60 16.50 -15.36
C LEU A 227 9.04 17.41 -16.45
N GLU A 228 9.52 17.22 -17.66
CA GLU A 228 8.89 17.81 -18.85
C GLU A 228 7.66 16.98 -19.21
N LEU A 229 6.55 17.67 -19.44
CA LEU A 229 5.28 17.00 -19.74
C LEU A 229 5.11 16.95 -21.25
N PRO A 230 4.51 15.87 -21.76
CA PRO A 230 4.28 15.71 -23.21
C PRO A 230 3.23 16.65 -23.76
#